data_ed8df2606f37eadb91ee8793a726bb7b
#
_entry.id   ed8df2606f37eadb91ee8793a726bb7b
#
_cell.length_a   1.000
_cell.length_b   1.000
_cell.length_c   1.000
_cell.angle_alpha   90.00
_cell.angle_beta   90.00
_cell.angle_gamma   90.00
#
_symmetry.space_group_name_H-M   'P 1'
#
loop_
_entity.id
_entity.type
_entity.pdbx_description
1 polymer ?
#
loop_
_entity_poly.entity_id
_entity_poly.type
_entity_poly.pdbx_seq_one_letter_code
_entity_poly.pdbx_strand_id
1 'polypeptide(L)'
;MLKRLLMVVLLVIAPLASAVDQTNPYKLMQDAAEKTFTRLKNSQSQIRQNPDYLRKVVKEELLPYVHIKYAGALVLGKYYKDTTPEQRKIYFAAFESYLEQAYGQALAMYHNQTYQIDPEKPLGDSNVIAIRVTIIDSNGRPPVRLDFQWRKNSKTGQWQAFDMIAEGVSMITTKQSEWASILRQQGIDGLTKQLEISARQPITLEEKK
;
A
#
# COMPACT_ATOMS: atom_id res chain seq x y z
N MET A 1 11.23 -14.55 -65.03
CA MET A 1 11.75 -14.94 -63.71
C MET A 1 10.98 -14.15 -62.65
N LEU A 2 9.99 -14.76 -62.04
CA LEU A 2 9.07 -14.10 -61.09
C LEU A 2 9.59 -14.31 -59.67
N LYS A 3 10.13 -13.27 -59.05
CA LYS A 3 10.55 -13.28 -57.63
C LYS A 3 9.31 -13.20 -56.74
N ARG A 4 8.93 -14.31 -56.13
CA ARG A 4 7.87 -14.34 -55.09
C ARG A 4 8.43 -13.74 -53.82
N LEU A 5 7.97 -12.53 -53.46
CA LEU A 5 8.22 -11.89 -52.21
C LEU A 5 7.31 -12.50 -51.14
N LEU A 6 7.87 -13.33 -50.25
CA LEU A 6 7.14 -13.93 -49.13
C LEU A 6 7.09 -12.89 -47.98
N MET A 7 5.96 -12.22 -47.82
CA MET A 7 5.75 -11.27 -46.74
C MET A 7 5.34 -12.05 -45.48
N VAL A 8 6.28 -12.27 -44.58
CA VAL A 8 5.99 -12.86 -43.27
C VAL A 8 5.40 -11.79 -42.38
N VAL A 9 4.09 -11.84 -42.17
CA VAL A 9 3.40 -11.00 -41.17
C VAL A 9 3.65 -11.59 -39.80
N LEU A 10 4.55 -10.98 -39.03
CA LEU A 10 4.74 -11.29 -37.61
C LEU A 10 3.55 -10.72 -36.85
N LEU A 11 2.57 -11.55 -36.52
CA LEU A 11 1.52 -11.22 -35.55
C LEU A 11 2.15 -11.15 -34.16
N VAL A 12 2.44 -9.93 -33.70
CA VAL A 12 2.82 -9.68 -32.31
C VAL A 12 1.56 -9.84 -31.46
N ILE A 13 1.40 -11.01 -30.86
CA ILE A 13 0.38 -11.25 -29.84
C ILE A 13 0.88 -10.56 -28.57
N ALA A 14 0.47 -9.30 -28.38
CA ALA A 14 0.66 -8.62 -27.10
C ALA A 14 -0.23 -9.35 -26.07
N PRO A 15 0.32 -9.74 -24.90
CA PRO A 15 -0.52 -10.27 -23.83
C PRO A 15 -1.49 -9.16 -23.39
N LEU A 16 -2.79 -9.43 -23.53
CA LEU A 16 -3.84 -8.61 -22.94
C LEU A 16 -3.71 -8.76 -21.42
N ALA A 17 -2.97 -7.85 -20.79
CA ALA A 17 -3.01 -7.70 -19.33
C ALA A 17 -4.46 -7.31 -18.99
N SER A 18 -5.23 -8.25 -18.45
CA SER A 18 -6.55 -7.97 -17.91
C SER A 18 -6.39 -6.96 -16.78
N ALA A 19 -6.84 -5.73 -17.00
CA ALA A 19 -6.87 -4.73 -15.93
C ALA A 19 -7.80 -5.24 -14.82
N VAL A 20 -7.31 -5.19 -13.58
CA VAL A 20 -8.12 -5.59 -12.42
C VAL A 20 -9.35 -4.68 -12.34
N ASP A 21 -10.50 -5.28 -12.07
CA ASP A 21 -11.76 -4.58 -11.89
C ASP A 21 -11.69 -3.63 -10.67
N GLN A 22 -11.53 -2.35 -10.93
CA GLN A 22 -11.40 -1.32 -9.88
C GLN A 22 -12.72 -1.04 -9.15
N THR A 23 -13.83 -1.64 -9.56
CA THR A 23 -15.14 -1.50 -8.91
C THR A 23 -15.42 -2.59 -7.89
N ASN A 24 -14.55 -3.61 -7.78
CA ASN A 24 -14.66 -4.68 -6.79
C ASN A 24 -13.46 -4.66 -5.82
N PRO A 25 -13.65 -4.20 -4.56
CA PRO A 25 -12.57 -4.08 -3.59
C PRO A 25 -11.99 -5.43 -3.14
N TYR A 26 -12.76 -6.53 -3.20
CA TYR A 26 -12.25 -7.86 -2.89
C TYR A 26 -11.26 -8.35 -3.95
N LYS A 27 -11.56 -8.12 -5.24
CA LYS A 27 -10.63 -8.43 -6.33
C LYS A 27 -9.36 -7.59 -6.26
N LEU A 28 -9.50 -6.30 -5.91
CA LEU A 28 -8.35 -5.42 -5.68
C LEU A 28 -7.49 -5.90 -4.51
N MET A 29 -8.11 -6.32 -3.41
CA MET A 29 -7.40 -6.87 -2.25
C MET A 29 -6.68 -8.17 -2.59
N GLN A 30 -7.33 -9.07 -3.33
CA GLN A 30 -6.71 -10.31 -3.80
C GLN A 30 -5.50 -10.04 -4.70
N ASP A 31 -5.64 -9.15 -5.67
CA ASP A 31 -4.56 -8.79 -6.60
C ASP A 31 -3.37 -8.15 -5.87
N ALA A 32 -3.61 -7.22 -4.94
CA ALA A 32 -2.57 -6.59 -4.12
C ALA A 32 -1.83 -7.63 -3.26
N ALA A 33 -2.56 -8.52 -2.59
CA ALA A 33 -1.98 -9.56 -1.74
C ALA A 33 -1.17 -10.56 -2.58
N GLU A 34 -1.74 -11.09 -3.66
CA GLU A 34 -1.06 -12.07 -4.53
C GLU A 34 0.24 -11.52 -5.11
N LYS A 35 0.21 -10.31 -5.67
CA LYS A 35 1.40 -9.65 -6.23
C LYS A 35 2.46 -9.42 -5.18
N THR A 36 2.07 -8.89 -4.01
CA THR A 36 2.98 -8.59 -2.91
C THR A 36 3.66 -9.86 -2.40
N PHE A 37 2.88 -10.88 -2.03
CA PHE A 37 3.43 -12.13 -1.48
C PHE A 37 4.24 -12.92 -2.50
N THR A 38 3.81 -12.96 -3.76
CA THR A 38 4.59 -13.58 -4.85
C THR A 38 5.93 -12.88 -5.03
N ARG A 39 5.94 -11.55 -5.03
CA ARG A 39 7.16 -10.78 -5.18
C ARG A 39 8.10 -10.93 -3.98
N LEU A 40 7.58 -10.91 -2.76
CA LEU A 40 8.36 -11.18 -1.55
C LEU A 40 9.01 -12.56 -1.60
N LYS A 41 8.25 -13.60 -1.97
CA LYS A 41 8.76 -14.98 -2.08
C LYS A 41 9.86 -15.09 -3.12
N ASN A 42 9.66 -14.51 -4.30
CA ASN A 42 10.58 -14.65 -5.43
C ASN A 42 11.82 -13.74 -5.33
N SER A 43 11.78 -12.68 -4.52
CA SER A 43 12.86 -11.69 -4.42
C SER A 43 13.70 -11.80 -3.15
N GLN A 44 13.65 -12.91 -2.43
CA GLN A 44 14.34 -13.09 -1.14
C GLN A 44 15.86 -12.84 -1.22
N SER A 45 16.51 -13.26 -2.31
CA SER A 45 17.95 -13.02 -2.51
C SER A 45 18.24 -11.51 -2.65
N GLN A 46 17.43 -10.82 -3.45
CA GLN A 46 17.57 -9.37 -3.67
C GLN A 46 17.27 -8.57 -2.39
N ILE A 47 16.26 -8.97 -1.63
CA ILE A 47 15.90 -8.33 -0.34
C ILE A 47 17.04 -8.47 0.65
N ARG A 48 17.69 -9.65 0.75
CA ARG A 48 18.84 -9.85 1.63
C ARG A 48 20.06 -9.02 1.24
N GLN A 49 20.31 -8.82 -0.06
CA GLN A 49 21.42 -8.00 -0.55
C GLN A 49 21.15 -6.50 -0.41
N ASN A 50 19.92 -6.09 -0.62
CA ASN A 50 19.48 -4.69 -0.56
C ASN A 50 18.05 -4.61 0.03
N PRO A 51 17.90 -4.48 1.36
CA PRO A 51 16.58 -4.39 2.00
C PRO A 51 15.73 -3.22 1.50
N ASP A 52 16.35 -2.12 1.04
CA ASP A 52 15.62 -0.96 0.47
C ASP A 52 14.86 -1.30 -0.82
N TYR A 53 15.12 -2.47 -1.43
CA TYR A 53 14.26 -3.00 -2.50
C TYR A 53 12.80 -3.14 -2.08
N LEU A 54 12.52 -3.33 -0.79
CA LEU A 54 11.17 -3.43 -0.26
C LEU A 54 10.35 -2.14 -0.45
N ARG A 55 10.99 -0.95 -0.54
CA ARG A 55 10.32 0.29 -0.93
C ARG A 55 9.71 0.19 -2.33
N LYS A 56 10.48 -0.40 -3.25
CA LYS A 56 10.02 -0.64 -4.62
C LYS A 56 8.83 -1.61 -4.64
N VAL A 57 8.87 -2.66 -3.82
CA VAL A 57 7.74 -3.60 -3.67
C VAL A 57 6.49 -2.85 -3.17
N VAL A 58 6.61 -2.04 -2.13
CA VAL A 58 5.50 -1.22 -1.62
C VAL A 58 4.95 -0.29 -2.70
N LYS A 59 5.83 0.46 -3.36
CA LYS A 59 5.46 1.43 -4.39
C LYS A 59 4.70 0.80 -5.55
N GLU A 60 5.13 -0.38 -6.01
CA GLU A 60 4.59 -1.02 -7.21
C GLU A 60 3.40 -1.95 -6.90
N GLU A 61 3.38 -2.60 -5.73
CA GLU A 61 2.39 -3.64 -5.43
C GLU A 61 1.34 -3.23 -4.38
N LEU A 62 1.59 -2.20 -3.57
CA LEU A 62 0.65 -1.77 -2.51
C LEU A 62 0.08 -0.37 -2.74
N LEU A 63 0.93 0.63 -2.98
CA LEU A 63 0.46 2.02 -3.08
C LEU A 63 -0.52 2.30 -4.21
N PRO A 64 -0.54 1.57 -5.36
CA PRO A 64 -1.58 1.76 -6.38
C PRO A 64 -3.00 1.52 -5.87
N TYR A 65 -3.17 0.73 -4.81
CA TYR A 65 -4.47 0.43 -4.20
C TYR A 65 -4.84 1.39 -3.07
N VAL A 66 -3.93 2.29 -2.66
CA VAL A 66 -4.11 3.17 -1.50
C VAL A 66 -4.54 4.57 -1.92
N HIS A 67 -5.54 5.10 -1.25
CA HIS A 67 -5.97 6.50 -1.40
C HIS A 67 -5.10 7.42 -0.54
N ILE A 68 -3.83 7.62 -0.93
CA ILE A 68 -2.79 8.32 -0.17
C ILE A 68 -3.26 9.71 0.29
N LYS A 69 -3.87 10.50 -0.62
CA LYS A 69 -4.34 11.85 -0.29
C LYS A 69 -5.45 11.84 0.76
N TYR A 70 -6.37 10.87 0.68
CA TYR A 70 -7.46 10.78 1.66
C TYR A 70 -6.93 10.32 3.02
N ALA A 71 -6.09 9.28 3.06
CA ALA A 71 -5.45 8.81 4.28
C ALA A 71 -4.62 9.91 4.94
N GLY A 72 -3.78 10.62 4.17
CA GLY A 72 -2.97 11.74 4.67
C GLY A 72 -3.82 12.91 5.16
N ALA A 73 -4.94 13.22 4.50
CA ALA A 73 -5.87 14.25 4.98
C ALA A 73 -6.53 13.86 6.31
N LEU A 74 -6.90 12.58 6.47
CA LEU A 74 -7.41 12.06 7.75
C LEU A 74 -6.36 12.17 8.86
N VAL A 75 -5.11 11.85 8.58
CA VAL A 75 -4.00 12.00 9.55
C VAL A 75 -3.83 13.44 10.00
N LEU A 76 -3.92 14.43 9.10
CA LEU A 76 -3.89 15.85 9.46
C LEU A 76 -5.12 16.27 10.29
N GLY A 77 -6.27 15.61 10.11
CA GLY A 77 -7.50 15.90 10.83
C GLY A 77 -7.90 17.38 10.72
N LYS A 78 -8.10 18.03 11.86
CA LYS A 78 -8.50 19.44 11.92
C LYS A 78 -7.49 20.40 11.27
N TYR A 79 -6.21 20.06 11.28
CA TYR A 79 -5.14 20.92 10.72
C TYR A 79 -5.19 20.99 9.20
N TYR A 80 -5.86 20.05 8.53
CA TYR A 80 -5.97 20.05 7.07
C TYR A 80 -6.58 21.35 6.51
N LYS A 81 -7.55 21.92 7.20
CA LYS A 81 -8.26 23.14 6.74
C LYS A 81 -7.36 24.36 6.72
N ASP A 82 -6.37 24.41 7.61
CA ASP A 82 -5.47 25.55 7.80
C ASP A 82 -4.23 25.50 6.89
N THR A 83 -4.17 24.54 5.95
CA THR A 83 -3.05 24.32 5.05
C THR A 83 -3.29 24.90 3.65
N THR A 84 -2.22 25.40 3.02
CA THR A 84 -2.27 25.86 1.63
C THR A 84 -2.21 24.68 0.64
N PRO A 85 -2.61 24.87 -0.64
CA PRO A 85 -2.46 23.85 -1.68
C PRO A 85 -1.01 23.39 -1.87
N GLU A 86 -0.03 24.31 -1.79
CA GLU A 86 1.40 24.01 -1.90
C GLU A 86 1.88 23.14 -0.75
N GLN A 87 1.52 23.49 0.49
CA GLN A 87 1.85 22.69 1.66
C GLN A 87 1.28 21.28 1.55
N ARG A 88 0.03 21.16 1.11
CA ARG A 88 -0.61 19.85 0.88
C ARG A 88 0.13 19.03 -0.17
N LYS A 89 0.55 19.66 -1.26
CA LYS A 89 1.30 18.98 -2.34
C LYS A 89 2.60 18.38 -1.81
N ILE A 90 3.38 19.17 -1.06
CA ILE A 90 4.67 18.73 -0.48
C ILE A 90 4.43 17.65 0.58
N TYR A 91 3.45 17.88 1.47
CA TYR A 91 3.07 16.91 2.50
C TYR A 91 2.67 15.56 1.94
N PHE A 92 1.79 15.52 0.93
CA PHE A 92 1.36 14.24 0.35
C PHE A 92 2.49 13.48 -0.32
N ALA A 93 3.44 14.17 -0.96
CA ALA A 93 4.64 13.53 -1.51
C ALA A 93 5.53 12.96 -0.39
N ALA A 94 5.75 13.70 0.70
CA ALA A 94 6.50 13.22 1.86
C ALA A 94 5.78 12.07 2.56
N PHE A 95 4.45 12.12 2.67
CA PHE A 95 3.63 11.05 3.26
C PHE A 95 3.70 9.77 2.42
N GLU A 96 3.64 9.86 1.09
CA GLU A 96 3.84 8.72 0.19
C GLU A 96 5.20 8.06 0.40
N SER A 97 6.28 8.85 0.40
CA SER A 97 7.64 8.35 0.65
C SER A 97 7.80 7.73 2.04
N TYR A 98 7.13 8.29 3.05
CA TYR A 98 7.06 7.70 4.38
C TYR A 98 6.33 6.34 4.36
N LEU A 99 5.23 6.21 3.64
CA LEU A 99 4.52 4.93 3.51
C LEU A 99 5.37 3.87 2.82
N GLU A 100 6.15 4.25 1.79
CA GLU A 100 7.11 3.35 1.15
C GLU A 100 8.11 2.78 2.17
N GLN A 101 8.64 3.61 3.06
CA GLN A 101 9.56 3.20 4.11
C GLN A 101 8.85 2.36 5.20
N ALA A 102 7.75 2.86 5.75
CA ALA A 102 7.08 2.22 6.89
C ALA A 102 6.53 0.84 6.52
N TYR A 103 5.87 0.72 5.35
CA TYR A 103 5.41 -0.57 4.86
C TYR A 103 6.55 -1.46 4.38
N GLY A 104 7.61 -0.88 3.78
CA GLY A 104 8.82 -1.62 3.44
C GLY A 104 9.46 -2.27 4.68
N GLN A 105 9.54 -1.55 5.80
CA GLN A 105 10.02 -2.09 7.07
C GLN A 105 9.09 -3.18 7.61
N ALA A 106 7.76 -3.04 7.46
CA ALA A 106 6.81 -4.09 7.82
C ALA A 106 6.99 -5.34 6.97
N LEU A 107 7.18 -5.19 5.64
CA LEU A 107 7.45 -6.30 4.73
C LEU A 107 8.81 -6.99 5.00
N ALA A 108 9.77 -6.30 5.63
CA ALA A 108 11.05 -6.89 6.05
C ALA A 108 10.89 -8.00 7.10
N MET A 109 9.75 -8.03 7.80
CA MET A 109 9.40 -9.10 8.74
C MET A 109 8.86 -10.37 8.05
N TYR A 110 8.80 -10.42 6.74
CA TYR A 110 8.31 -11.57 5.99
C TYR A 110 9.29 -12.75 6.06
N HIS A 111 8.82 -13.88 6.60
CA HIS A 111 9.53 -15.15 6.74
C HIS A 111 8.67 -16.33 6.25
N ASN A 112 8.23 -16.27 5.00
CA ASN A 112 7.37 -17.30 4.39
C ASN A 112 5.97 -17.45 5.02
N GLN A 113 5.44 -16.38 5.67
CA GLN A 113 4.04 -16.37 6.08
C GLN A 113 3.13 -16.55 4.88
N THR A 114 1.97 -17.14 5.14
CA THR A 114 0.85 -17.19 4.20
C THR A 114 -0.23 -16.20 4.62
N TYR A 115 -1.22 -15.98 3.78
CA TYR A 115 -2.33 -15.10 4.09
C TYR A 115 -3.66 -15.74 3.71
N GLN A 116 -4.71 -15.29 4.37
CA GLN A 116 -6.09 -15.63 4.06
C GLN A 116 -6.91 -14.35 4.02
N ILE A 117 -7.70 -14.17 2.96
CA ILE A 117 -8.64 -13.04 2.82
C ILE A 117 -10.03 -13.55 3.15
N ASP A 118 -10.79 -12.79 3.94
CA ASP A 118 -12.20 -13.12 4.24
C ASP A 118 -13.01 -13.24 2.94
N PRO A 119 -14.00 -14.15 2.89
CA PRO A 119 -14.86 -14.32 1.72
C PRO A 119 -15.55 -13.02 1.31
N GLU A 120 -15.73 -12.86 -0.01
CA GLU A 120 -16.48 -11.75 -0.58
C GLU A 120 -17.90 -11.68 -0.01
N LYS A 121 -18.29 -10.50 0.44
CA LYS A 121 -19.64 -10.18 0.93
C LYS A 121 -20.32 -9.20 -0.02
N PRO A 122 -21.66 -9.23 -0.13
CA PRO A 122 -22.38 -8.24 -0.91
C PRO A 122 -22.03 -6.82 -0.42
N LEU A 123 -21.71 -5.94 -1.36
CA LEU A 123 -21.29 -4.55 -1.05
C LEU A 123 -22.48 -3.69 -0.61
N GLY A 124 -23.70 -4.01 -1.07
CA GLY A 124 -24.89 -3.18 -0.84
C GLY A 124 -24.68 -1.73 -1.29
N ASP A 125 -25.28 -0.79 -0.56
CA ASP A 125 -25.16 0.66 -0.82
C ASP A 125 -23.99 1.30 -0.06
N SER A 126 -23.15 0.51 0.60
CA SER A 126 -22.05 1.05 1.41
C SER A 126 -20.95 1.63 0.52
N ASN A 127 -20.50 2.82 0.89
CA ASN A 127 -19.32 3.47 0.28
C ASN A 127 -18.03 3.23 1.07
N VAL A 128 -18.11 2.50 2.18
CA VAL A 128 -16.97 2.10 3.02
C VAL A 128 -17.19 0.67 3.49
N ILE A 129 -16.18 -0.17 3.33
CA ILE A 129 -16.18 -1.55 3.82
C ILE A 129 -14.82 -1.89 4.44
N ALA A 130 -14.81 -2.92 5.28
CA ALA A 130 -13.60 -3.54 5.80
C ALA A 130 -13.40 -4.91 5.15
N ILE A 131 -12.17 -5.20 4.71
CA ILE A 131 -11.77 -6.54 4.22
C ILE A 131 -10.66 -7.02 5.12
N ARG A 132 -10.88 -8.17 5.76
CA ARG A 132 -9.90 -8.80 6.64
C ARG A 132 -8.91 -9.63 5.85
N VAL A 133 -7.63 -9.44 6.16
CA VAL A 133 -6.53 -10.32 5.77
C VAL A 133 -5.90 -10.87 7.05
N THR A 134 -5.84 -12.18 7.16
CA THR A 134 -5.17 -12.87 8.27
C THR A 134 -3.82 -13.35 7.80
N ILE A 135 -2.74 -12.89 8.44
CA ILE A 135 -1.37 -13.34 8.17
C ILE A 135 -1.09 -14.54 9.07
N ILE A 136 -0.67 -15.65 8.49
CA ILE A 136 -0.47 -16.93 9.16
C ILE A 136 1.02 -17.27 9.12
N ASP A 137 1.63 -17.42 10.29
CA ASP A 137 3.02 -17.82 10.44
C ASP A 137 3.12 -19.34 10.54
N SER A 138 4.03 -19.94 9.77
CA SER A 138 4.29 -21.40 9.81
C SER A 138 5.00 -21.87 11.10
N ASN A 139 5.55 -20.94 11.88
CA ASN A 139 6.33 -21.23 13.09
C ASN A 139 5.47 -21.27 14.38
N GLY A 140 4.14 -21.32 14.24
CA GLY A 140 3.22 -21.42 15.39
C GLY A 140 2.98 -20.11 16.15
N ARG A 141 3.41 -18.98 15.61
CA ARG A 141 3.03 -17.65 16.15
C ARG A 141 1.54 -17.40 15.92
N PRO A 142 0.84 -16.70 16.82
CA PRO A 142 -0.55 -16.34 16.60
C PRO A 142 -0.75 -15.62 15.26
N PRO A 143 -1.84 -15.92 14.53
CA PRO A 143 -2.16 -15.19 13.31
C PRO A 143 -2.37 -13.69 13.59
N VAL A 144 -1.91 -12.83 12.69
CA VAL A 144 -2.11 -11.37 12.76
C VAL A 144 -3.29 -10.98 11.89
N ARG A 145 -4.25 -10.23 12.45
CA ARG A 145 -5.44 -9.76 11.74
C ARG A 145 -5.26 -8.32 11.30
N LEU A 146 -5.44 -8.11 10.01
CA LEU A 146 -5.37 -6.79 9.37
C LEU A 146 -6.71 -6.51 8.69
N ASP A 147 -7.46 -5.52 9.18
CA ASP A 147 -8.71 -5.08 8.57
C ASP A 147 -8.44 -3.84 7.71
N PHE A 148 -8.40 -4.03 6.39
CA PHE A 148 -8.21 -2.93 5.44
C PHE A 148 -9.53 -2.22 5.20
N GLN A 149 -9.54 -0.90 5.44
CA GLN A 149 -10.68 -0.03 5.20
C GLN A 149 -10.65 0.48 3.77
N TRP A 150 -11.66 0.16 3.01
CA TRP A 150 -11.81 0.55 1.61
C TRP A 150 -12.91 1.59 1.44
N ARG A 151 -12.68 2.55 0.57
CA ARG A 151 -13.65 3.60 0.26
C ARG A 151 -13.90 3.67 -1.24
N LYS A 152 -15.20 3.76 -1.59
CA LYS A 152 -15.67 3.94 -2.97
C LYS A 152 -15.64 5.43 -3.33
N ASN A 153 -15.09 5.74 -4.48
CA ASN A 153 -15.23 7.06 -5.08
C ASN A 153 -16.63 7.15 -5.71
N SER A 154 -17.46 8.04 -5.21
CA SER A 154 -18.86 8.19 -5.65
C SER A 154 -19.01 8.64 -7.11
N LYS A 155 -17.97 9.25 -7.70
CA LYS A 155 -17.98 9.73 -9.09
C LYS A 155 -17.53 8.67 -10.08
N THR A 156 -16.52 7.88 -9.72
CA THR A 156 -15.90 6.91 -10.64
C THR A 156 -16.28 5.46 -10.35
N GLY A 157 -16.85 5.19 -9.17
CA GLY A 157 -17.13 3.84 -8.68
C GLY A 157 -15.90 3.04 -8.24
N GLN A 158 -14.71 3.60 -8.37
CA GLN A 158 -13.46 2.94 -8.00
C GLN A 158 -13.28 2.86 -6.49
N TRP A 159 -12.71 1.75 -6.01
CA TRP A 159 -12.40 1.53 -4.62
C TRP A 159 -10.90 1.69 -4.36
N GLN A 160 -10.57 2.31 -3.23
CA GLN A 160 -9.19 2.40 -2.73
C GLN A 160 -9.17 2.20 -1.21
N ALA A 161 -8.13 1.52 -0.73
CA ALA A 161 -7.87 1.38 0.69
C ALA A 161 -7.40 2.73 1.27
N PHE A 162 -7.78 3.06 2.50
CA PHE A 162 -7.36 4.31 3.13
C PHE A 162 -6.87 4.15 4.57
N ASP A 163 -7.20 3.06 5.23
CA ASP A 163 -6.72 2.74 6.57
C ASP A 163 -6.48 1.24 6.71
N MET A 164 -5.65 0.88 7.67
CA MET A 164 -5.43 -0.49 8.10
C MET A 164 -5.59 -0.55 9.62
N ILE A 165 -6.45 -1.44 10.08
CA ILE A 165 -6.67 -1.72 11.50
C ILE A 165 -5.91 -3.02 11.81
N ALA A 166 -4.79 -2.91 12.52
CA ALA A 166 -4.00 -4.05 12.95
C ALA A 166 -4.36 -4.42 14.38
N GLU A 167 -4.82 -5.66 14.61
CA GLU A 167 -5.27 -6.15 15.92
C GLU A 167 -6.22 -5.18 16.65
N GLY A 168 -7.14 -4.54 15.89
CA GLY A 168 -8.13 -3.61 16.43
C GLY A 168 -7.64 -2.15 16.54
N VAL A 169 -6.41 -1.84 16.16
CA VAL A 169 -5.83 -0.49 16.26
C VAL A 169 -5.69 0.13 14.87
N SER A 170 -6.38 1.24 14.61
CA SER A 170 -6.28 2.00 13.34
C SER A 170 -4.92 2.68 13.21
N MET A 171 -4.28 2.51 12.04
CA MET A 171 -3.03 3.17 11.73
C MET A 171 -3.20 4.69 11.60
N ILE A 172 -4.31 5.16 11.05
CA ILE A 172 -4.61 6.60 10.97
C ILE A 172 -4.72 7.19 12.37
N THR A 173 -5.50 6.59 13.27
CA THR A 173 -5.66 7.09 14.63
C THR A 173 -4.35 7.06 15.40
N THR A 174 -3.54 6.02 15.21
CA THR A 174 -2.19 5.93 15.80
C THR A 174 -1.32 7.08 15.33
N LYS A 175 -1.29 7.37 14.02
CA LYS A 175 -0.47 8.46 13.47
C LYS A 175 -0.99 9.85 13.83
N GLN A 176 -2.31 10.03 13.94
CA GLN A 176 -2.90 11.26 14.50
C GLN A 176 -2.39 11.53 15.91
N SER A 177 -2.35 10.51 16.76
CA SER A 177 -1.89 10.62 18.14
C SER A 177 -0.38 10.86 18.22
N GLU A 178 0.40 10.11 17.46
CA GLU A 178 1.87 10.19 17.40
C GLU A 178 2.34 11.60 16.96
N TRP A 179 1.66 12.17 15.94
CA TRP A 179 2.07 13.43 15.35
C TRP A 179 1.30 14.66 15.86
N ALA A 180 0.39 14.47 16.84
CA ALA A 180 -0.40 15.56 17.40
C ALA A 180 0.46 16.69 17.98
N SER A 181 1.58 16.37 18.61
CA SER A 181 2.49 17.36 19.22
C SER A 181 3.19 18.18 18.15
N ILE A 182 3.75 17.55 17.11
CA ILE A 182 4.44 18.26 16.04
C ILE A 182 3.47 19.13 15.22
N LEU A 183 2.28 18.61 14.91
CA LEU A 183 1.24 19.39 14.23
C LEU A 183 0.81 20.62 15.03
N ARG A 184 0.70 20.50 16.35
CA ARG A 184 0.35 21.62 17.23
C ARG A 184 1.44 22.68 17.32
N GLN A 185 2.73 22.27 17.37
CA GLN A 185 3.84 23.18 17.61
C GLN A 185 4.45 23.75 16.34
N GLN A 186 4.48 22.96 15.26
CA GLN A 186 5.23 23.27 14.04
C GLN A 186 4.34 23.21 12.76
N GLY A 187 3.06 22.86 12.92
CA GLY A 187 2.13 22.75 11.80
C GLY A 187 2.48 21.65 10.80
N ILE A 188 1.92 21.74 9.61
CA ILE A 188 2.13 20.78 8.53
C ILE A 188 3.59 20.76 8.04
N ASP A 189 4.27 21.89 8.05
CA ASP A 189 5.66 21.98 7.55
C ASP A 189 6.61 21.21 8.48
N GLY A 190 6.40 21.28 9.80
CA GLY A 190 7.13 20.47 10.76
C GLY A 190 6.89 18.98 10.59
N LEU A 191 5.63 18.58 10.40
CA LEU A 191 5.30 17.18 10.13
C LEU A 191 5.92 16.72 8.81
N THR A 192 5.84 17.53 7.76
CA THR A 192 6.44 17.20 6.46
C THR A 192 7.94 16.90 6.56
N LYS A 193 8.69 17.74 7.29
CA LYS A 193 10.12 17.50 7.55
C LYS A 193 10.36 16.20 8.32
N GLN A 194 9.51 15.92 9.32
CA GLN A 194 9.60 14.67 10.07
C GLN A 194 9.35 13.44 9.18
N LEU A 195 8.37 13.51 8.27
CA LEU A 195 8.08 12.45 7.31
C LEU A 195 9.25 12.23 6.35
N GLU A 196 9.87 13.30 5.85
CA GLU A 196 11.06 13.22 4.98
C GLU A 196 12.25 12.57 5.69
N ILE A 197 12.46 12.87 6.98
CA ILE A 197 13.51 12.23 7.80
C ILE A 197 13.19 10.74 7.97
N SER A 198 11.96 10.41 8.34
CA SER A 198 11.53 9.02 8.53
C SER A 198 11.60 8.22 7.21
N ALA A 199 11.24 8.83 6.10
CA ALA A 199 11.31 8.21 4.78
C ALA A 199 12.74 7.83 4.36
N ARG A 200 13.76 8.50 4.87
CA ARG A 200 15.19 8.21 4.58
C ARG A 200 15.79 7.12 5.46
N GLN A 201 15.09 6.69 6.51
CA GLN A 201 15.61 5.63 7.39
C GLN A 201 15.76 4.32 6.58
N PRO A 202 16.93 3.65 6.66
CA PRO A 202 17.15 2.41 5.93
C PRO A 202 16.16 1.34 6.41
N ILE A 203 15.79 0.44 5.50
CA ILE A 203 15.05 -0.76 5.86
C ILE A 203 16.04 -1.79 6.41
N THR A 204 15.76 -2.34 7.58
CA THR A 204 16.58 -3.34 8.25
C THR A 204 15.85 -4.68 8.29
N LEU A 205 16.58 -5.76 8.05
CA LEU A 205 16.07 -7.13 8.25
C LEU A 205 16.33 -7.53 9.70
N GLU A 206 15.37 -8.24 10.31
CA GLU A 206 15.62 -8.87 11.62
C GLU A 206 16.68 -9.97 11.44
N GLU A 207 17.75 -9.92 12.20
CA GLU A 207 18.70 -11.03 12.28
C GLU A 207 18.01 -12.23 12.94
N LYS A 208 18.10 -13.39 12.31
CA LYS A 208 17.67 -14.64 12.93
C LYS A 208 18.52 -14.87 14.17
N LYS A 209 17.92 -14.69 15.35
CA LYS A 209 18.49 -15.22 16.60
C LYS A 209 18.31 -16.72 16.66
#